data_8931b7010c8766ef9d00661ddc940083
#
_entry.id   8931b7010c8766ef9d00661ddc940083
#
_cell.length_a   1.000
_cell.length_b   1.000
_cell.length_c   1.000
_cell.angle_alpha   90.00
_cell.angle_beta   90.00
_cell.angle_gamma   90.00
#
_symmetry.space_group_name_H-M   'P 1'
#
loop_
_entity.id
_entity.type
_entity.pdbx_description
1 polymer ?
#
loop_
_entity_poly.entity_id
_entity_poly.type
_entity_poly.pdbx_seq_one_letter_code
_entity_poly.pdbx_strand_id
1 'polypeptide(L)'
;MIATDRRLAGASLIVVAALLAAVSGRLQASAIAAAVLLVATIVGPRINLGVGLQRVLTVVAAGLGIALGLGGSATRSLISPGLDRVWITAALALLFAAATRLVVREPERGAVATTALGLLALMTVGETSAGPIYKVAVAAHLTLALLALRASDPGRPPLETLPRRALALGAALVLAAAALSVTATRVLFPMSDWATSHITRLAMPRATAGFSDRLWLGSLDGMLESDEVVMRIEGPRPDYLRGAVYDHYELGHWSSATRDGNEDFAPGAATPSGPAAVAITLADGARDRYFLPLGARAITFDDEAVVAERFGILRLAKGTAAGVRFELGDAPEIPIAAPSAEDLRIPDNLRPVMTRLAAEWTRGITDPAEKIAALARHFEDDFSYSLEFHQRRREALLDFLLDQRRGHCEYFAAAMTLLARAVGVPARVVAGYRVAEQSPFGGYWIVREKNAHAWTEVYLPGRGFVTVDATPSGPPQNAVHALGLAGAIRDFMAAWIARADAATGGNLGVLTLGAAALAVGVFLLVRRFLRREKTAKRALRGGPAERPLPSLMRLLDALARAGLDRSPSEPLERFAGRLDAAEQSAAAALLRRYAAQRYGGVGELAPLLGELDACAARLEAASR
;
A
#
# COMPACT_ATOMS: atom_id res chain seq x y z
N MET A 1 -25.95 23.56 37.89
CA MET A 1 -25.42 24.12 36.63
C MET A 1 -24.60 23.12 35.81
N ILE A 2 -23.80 22.23 36.41
CA ILE A 2 -22.95 21.23 35.72
C ILE A 2 -23.75 20.14 34.92
N ALA A 3 -25.05 20.07 35.10
CA ALA A 3 -25.90 19.07 34.42
C ALA A 3 -26.41 19.52 33.05
N THR A 4 -26.44 20.83 32.77
CA THR A 4 -27.08 21.36 31.56
C THR A 4 -26.12 21.32 30.35
N ASP A 5 -24.85 21.66 30.55
CA ASP A 5 -23.80 21.63 29.52
C ASP A 5 -23.61 20.23 28.92
N ARG A 6 -23.57 19.22 29.78
CA ARG A 6 -23.40 17.81 29.37
C ARG A 6 -24.64 17.22 28.71
N ARG A 7 -25.84 17.63 29.16
CA ARG A 7 -27.08 17.23 28.48
C ARG A 7 -27.16 17.79 27.07
N LEU A 8 -26.74 19.05 26.89
CA LEU A 8 -26.65 19.67 25.57
C LEU A 8 -25.58 19.00 24.69
N ALA A 9 -24.39 18.71 25.25
CA ALA A 9 -23.35 17.99 24.55
C ALA A 9 -23.81 16.56 24.17
N GLY A 10 -24.49 15.84 25.07
CA GLY A 10 -25.06 14.53 24.78
C GLY A 10 -26.14 14.58 23.71
N ALA A 11 -27.04 15.58 23.77
CA ALA A 11 -28.05 15.79 22.74
C ALA A 11 -27.43 16.05 21.36
N SER A 12 -26.33 16.82 21.30
CA SER A 12 -25.61 17.06 20.05
C SER A 12 -25.04 15.79 19.43
N LEU A 13 -24.52 14.85 20.25
CA LEU A 13 -24.03 13.55 19.79
C LEU A 13 -25.17 12.61 19.33
N ILE A 14 -26.31 12.68 19.98
CA ILE A 14 -27.50 11.89 19.57
C ILE A 14 -27.97 12.32 18.18
N VAL A 15 -27.90 13.62 17.84
CA VAL A 15 -28.19 14.11 16.48
C VAL A 15 -27.25 13.47 15.46
N VAL A 16 -25.94 13.35 15.80
CA VAL A 16 -24.97 12.69 14.92
C VAL A 16 -25.26 11.21 14.75
N ALA A 17 -25.60 10.51 15.84
CA ALA A 17 -25.95 9.09 15.80
C ALA A 17 -27.24 8.84 15.00
N ALA A 18 -28.23 9.73 15.10
CA ALA A 18 -29.47 9.66 14.32
C ALA A 18 -29.20 9.89 12.81
N LEU A 19 -28.35 10.86 12.48
CA LEU A 19 -27.92 11.07 11.08
C LEU A 19 -27.20 9.81 10.56
N LEU A 20 -26.27 9.24 11.34
CA LEU A 20 -25.56 8.03 10.97
C LEU A 20 -26.52 6.86 10.74
N ALA A 21 -27.56 6.71 11.57
CA ALA A 21 -28.60 5.70 11.39
C ALA A 21 -29.35 5.87 10.08
N ALA A 22 -29.67 7.11 9.71
CA ALA A 22 -30.40 7.41 8.49
C ALA A 22 -29.58 7.16 7.20
N VAL A 23 -28.26 7.39 7.27
CA VAL A 23 -27.39 7.39 6.10
C VAL A 23 -26.64 6.08 5.90
N SER A 24 -26.31 5.38 7.00
CA SER A 24 -25.35 4.26 6.94
C SER A 24 -25.96 2.91 6.52
N GLY A 25 -27.29 2.78 6.51
CA GLY A 25 -27.95 1.46 6.37
C GLY A 25 -27.67 0.47 7.52
N ARG A 26 -26.97 0.90 8.58
CA ARG A 26 -26.63 0.09 9.75
C ARG A 26 -27.45 0.52 10.97
N LEU A 27 -28.76 0.41 10.84
CA LEU A 27 -29.73 0.83 11.86
C LEU A 27 -29.41 0.27 13.25
N GLN A 28 -29.02 -1.01 13.34
CA GLN A 28 -28.73 -1.66 14.64
C GLN A 28 -27.50 -1.03 15.33
N ALA A 29 -26.38 -0.93 14.64
CA ALA A 29 -25.15 -0.37 15.21
C ALA A 29 -25.32 1.10 15.61
N SER A 30 -25.99 1.89 14.78
CA SER A 30 -26.26 3.31 15.02
C SER A 30 -27.30 3.50 16.12
N ALA A 31 -28.32 2.63 16.22
CA ALA A 31 -29.29 2.65 17.32
C ALA A 31 -28.63 2.28 18.66
N ILE A 32 -27.70 1.31 18.67
CA ILE A 32 -26.92 0.98 19.88
C ILE A 32 -26.09 2.20 20.30
N ALA A 33 -25.41 2.87 19.35
CA ALA A 33 -24.65 4.08 19.65
C ALA A 33 -25.54 5.19 20.23
N ALA A 34 -26.72 5.44 19.63
CA ALA A 34 -27.67 6.42 20.13
C ALA A 34 -28.20 6.06 21.53
N ALA A 35 -28.49 4.78 21.79
CA ALA A 35 -28.92 4.30 23.12
C ALA A 35 -27.81 4.47 24.17
N VAL A 36 -26.57 4.11 23.84
CA VAL A 36 -25.41 4.31 24.72
C VAL A 36 -25.21 5.79 25.04
N LEU A 37 -25.30 6.67 24.05
CA LEU A 37 -25.19 8.11 24.25
C LEU A 37 -26.33 8.67 25.09
N LEU A 38 -27.56 8.20 24.87
CA LEU A 38 -28.72 8.59 25.68
C LEU A 38 -28.56 8.18 27.15
N VAL A 39 -28.19 6.92 27.38
CA VAL A 39 -27.90 6.43 28.73
C VAL A 39 -26.75 7.19 29.38
N ALA A 40 -25.65 7.41 28.68
CA ALA A 40 -24.51 8.18 29.16
C ALA A 40 -24.89 9.63 29.53
N THR A 41 -25.78 10.25 28.74
CA THR A 41 -26.31 11.61 28.97
C THR A 41 -27.21 11.68 30.20
N ILE A 42 -28.09 10.68 30.40
CA ILE A 42 -29.01 10.59 31.57
C ILE A 42 -28.24 10.26 32.84
N VAL A 43 -27.36 9.25 32.78
CA VAL A 43 -26.57 8.80 33.93
C VAL A 43 -25.62 9.92 34.41
N GLY A 44 -25.05 10.66 33.49
CA GLY A 44 -24.10 11.73 33.78
C GLY A 44 -22.80 11.26 34.44
N PRO A 45 -21.98 12.20 34.94
CA PRO A 45 -20.64 11.89 35.45
C PRO A 45 -20.68 11.27 36.84
N ARG A 46 -20.59 9.97 36.92
CA ARG A 46 -20.60 9.21 38.19
C ARG A 46 -19.25 8.56 38.52
N ILE A 47 -18.39 8.37 37.50
CA ILE A 47 -17.18 7.58 37.63
C ILE A 47 -15.96 8.52 37.76
N ASN A 48 -15.22 8.38 38.86
CA ASN A 48 -13.98 9.14 39.09
C ASN A 48 -12.79 8.21 38.78
N LEU A 49 -12.13 8.44 37.64
CA LEU A 49 -11.03 7.61 37.17
C LEU A 49 -9.76 8.43 37.05
N GLY A 50 -8.62 7.83 37.40
CA GLY A 50 -7.33 8.40 37.07
C GLY A 50 -7.11 8.53 35.54
N VAL A 51 -6.32 9.51 35.12
CA VAL A 51 -6.12 9.86 33.71
C VAL A 51 -5.71 8.66 32.83
N GLY A 52 -4.89 7.75 33.37
CA GLY A 52 -4.47 6.54 32.66
C GLY A 52 -5.65 5.60 32.38
N LEU A 53 -6.47 5.30 33.37
CA LEU A 53 -7.61 4.41 33.26
C LEU A 53 -8.71 4.99 32.36
N GLN A 54 -8.88 6.33 32.39
CA GLN A 54 -9.79 7.04 31.51
C GLN A 54 -9.38 6.92 30.03
N ARG A 55 -8.07 7.00 29.72
CA ARG A 55 -7.56 6.78 28.36
C ARG A 55 -7.82 5.35 27.89
N VAL A 56 -7.56 4.36 28.75
CA VAL A 56 -7.84 2.96 28.46
C VAL A 56 -9.33 2.74 28.17
N LEU A 57 -10.22 3.28 29.01
CA LEU A 57 -11.68 3.17 28.80
C LEU A 57 -12.10 3.80 27.47
N THR A 58 -11.53 4.95 27.11
CA THR A 58 -11.84 5.60 25.82
C THR A 58 -11.37 4.76 24.63
N VAL A 59 -10.19 4.14 24.70
CA VAL A 59 -9.68 3.24 23.65
C VAL A 59 -10.53 1.98 23.53
N VAL A 60 -10.90 1.38 24.66
CA VAL A 60 -11.78 0.19 24.68
C VAL A 60 -13.16 0.53 24.09
N ALA A 61 -13.74 1.67 24.45
CA ALA A 61 -15.03 2.10 23.90
C ALA A 61 -14.92 2.37 22.38
N ALA A 62 -13.87 3.03 21.92
CA ALA A 62 -13.62 3.20 20.49
C ALA A 62 -13.48 1.86 19.78
N GLY A 63 -12.75 0.89 20.38
CA GLY A 63 -12.62 -0.48 19.88
C GLY A 63 -13.97 -1.20 19.75
N LEU A 64 -14.88 -1.00 20.71
CA LEU A 64 -16.25 -1.53 20.63
C LEU A 64 -17.03 -0.89 19.46
N GLY A 65 -16.88 0.42 19.26
CA GLY A 65 -17.44 1.12 18.09
C GLY A 65 -16.92 0.55 16.77
N ILE A 66 -15.61 0.25 16.70
CA ILE A 66 -15.00 -0.41 15.54
C ILE A 66 -15.60 -1.81 15.33
N ALA A 67 -15.70 -2.62 16.38
CA ALA A 67 -16.25 -3.97 16.29
C ALA A 67 -17.71 -3.98 15.79
N LEU A 68 -18.54 -3.04 16.27
CA LEU A 68 -19.91 -2.85 15.79
C LEU A 68 -19.96 -2.33 14.34
N GLY A 69 -19.02 -1.49 13.96
CA GLY A 69 -18.89 -0.99 12.59
C GLY A 69 -18.45 -2.06 11.60
N LEU A 70 -17.61 -2.99 12.01
CA LEU A 70 -17.15 -4.12 11.19
C LEU A 70 -18.13 -5.30 11.19
N GLY A 71 -18.87 -5.52 12.28
CA GLY A 71 -19.83 -6.61 12.44
C GLY A 71 -21.19 -6.33 11.78
N GLY A 72 -21.98 -7.38 11.56
CA GLY A 72 -23.37 -7.32 11.08
C GLY A 72 -23.54 -7.20 9.56
N SER A 73 -24.70 -7.67 9.05
CA SER A 73 -25.14 -7.52 7.67
C SER A 73 -25.57 -6.07 7.41
N ALA A 74 -25.20 -5.51 6.27
CA ALA A 74 -25.68 -4.21 5.84
C ALA A 74 -27.14 -4.32 5.40
N THR A 75 -28.04 -3.58 6.04
CA THR A 75 -29.38 -3.32 5.52
C THR A 75 -29.31 -2.17 4.50
N ARG A 76 -30.27 -2.07 3.58
CA ARG A 76 -30.33 -0.95 2.64
C ARG A 76 -30.39 0.38 3.39
N SER A 77 -29.57 1.34 2.99
CA SER A 77 -29.64 2.72 3.48
C SER A 77 -31.01 3.33 3.13
N LEU A 78 -31.58 4.09 4.06
CA LEU A 78 -32.88 4.74 3.86
C LEU A 78 -32.81 5.95 2.91
N ILE A 79 -31.63 6.54 2.71
CA ILE A 79 -31.49 7.85 2.04
C ILE A 79 -30.44 7.82 0.93
N SER A 80 -29.41 6.99 1.02
CA SER A 80 -28.35 6.91 0.01
C SER A 80 -27.67 5.53 0.03
N PRO A 81 -27.38 4.91 -1.12
CA PRO A 81 -26.51 3.74 -1.16
C PRO A 81 -25.05 4.18 -1.01
N GLY A 82 -24.41 3.86 0.09
CA GLY A 82 -22.98 3.76 0.06
C GLY A 82 -22.12 4.72 0.87
N LEU A 83 -22.45 4.97 2.15
CA LEU A 83 -21.37 5.40 3.04
C LEU A 83 -20.42 4.22 3.26
N ASP A 84 -19.14 4.44 2.96
CA ASP A 84 -18.13 3.39 3.10
C ASP A 84 -18.09 2.82 4.50
N ARG A 85 -17.96 1.49 4.59
CA ARG A 85 -17.86 0.76 5.86
C ARG A 85 -16.79 1.34 6.79
N VAL A 86 -15.71 1.86 6.21
CA VAL A 86 -14.60 2.50 6.93
C VAL A 86 -15.07 3.78 7.64
N TRP A 87 -15.80 4.66 6.96
CA TRP A 87 -16.28 5.91 7.51
C TRP A 87 -17.37 5.73 8.57
N ILE A 88 -18.28 4.75 8.37
CA ILE A 88 -19.27 4.35 9.37
C ILE A 88 -18.58 3.83 10.64
N THR A 89 -17.56 2.98 10.45
CA THR A 89 -16.77 2.43 11.55
C THR A 89 -16.03 3.52 12.31
N ALA A 90 -15.44 4.48 11.62
CA ALA A 90 -14.78 5.63 12.22
C ALA A 90 -15.78 6.51 13.00
N ALA A 91 -16.95 6.81 12.43
CA ALA A 91 -18.00 7.56 13.14
C ALA A 91 -18.45 6.87 14.41
N LEU A 92 -18.70 5.56 14.36
CA LEU A 92 -19.08 4.78 15.54
C LEU A 92 -17.99 4.78 16.61
N ALA A 93 -16.72 4.61 16.22
CA ALA A 93 -15.59 4.68 17.15
C ALA A 93 -15.53 6.03 17.88
N LEU A 94 -15.72 7.13 17.15
CA LEU A 94 -15.73 8.49 17.71
C LEU A 94 -16.93 8.71 18.64
N LEU A 95 -18.12 8.23 18.29
CA LEU A 95 -19.33 8.34 19.14
C LEU A 95 -19.19 7.54 20.44
N PHE A 96 -18.63 6.33 20.39
CA PHE A 96 -18.38 5.52 21.58
C PHE A 96 -17.27 6.13 22.46
N ALA A 97 -16.22 6.70 21.86
CA ALA A 97 -15.22 7.47 22.58
C ALA A 97 -15.83 8.70 23.27
N ALA A 98 -16.74 9.41 22.59
CA ALA A 98 -17.45 10.56 23.15
C ALA A 98 -18.39 10.17 24.31
N ALA A 99 -19.03 8.99 24.25
CA ALA A 99 -19.88 8.50 25.31
C ALA A 99 -19.13 8.33 26.63
N THR A 100 -17.85 7.90 26.62
CA THR A 100 -17.04 7.79 27.84
C THR A 100 -16.84 9.12 28.52
N ARG A 101 -16.74 10.22 27.75
CA ARG A 101 -16.58 11.58 28.26
C ARG A 101 -17.82 12.12 28.96
N LEU A 102 -19.00 11.59 28.63
CA LEU A 102 -20.24 11.97 29.31
C LEU A 102 -20.37 11.32 30.69
N VAL A 103 -19.75 10.15 30.91
CA VAL A 103 -19.87 9.35 32.14
C VAL A 103 -18.74 9.61 33.14
N VAL A 104 -17.55 9.97 32.65
CA VAL A 104 -16.36 10.22 33.49
C VAL A 104 -16.35 11.67 34.00
N ARG A 105 -15.99 11.86 35.27
CA ARG A 105 -15.79 13.21 35.87
C ARG A 105 -14.47 13.79 35.37
N GLU A 106 -14.54 14.80 34.51
CA GLU A 106 -13.38 15.62 34.12
C GLU A 106 -13.48 17.02 34.74
N PRO A 107 -12.35 17.60 35.24
CA PRO A 107 -12.46 18.83 36.01
C PRO A 107 -12.86 20.07 35.19
N GLU A 108 -12.46 20.28 33.92
CA GLU A 108 -12.71 21.60 33.31
C GLU A 108 -12.93 21.63 31.76
N ARG A 109 -12.79 20.55 31.03
CA ARG A 109 -12.85 20.59 29.55
C ARG A 109 -13.68 19.49 28.87
N GLY A 110 -14.55 18.82 29.62
CA GLY A 110 -15.33 17.67 29.12
C GLY A 110 -16.24 18.02 27.93
N ALA A 111 -16.91 19.17 27.97
CA ALA A 111 -17.81 19.60 26.89
C ALA A 111 -17.06 19.88 25.57
N VAL A 112 -15.86 20.48 25.64
CA VAL A 112 -15.04 20.78 24.46
C VAL A 112 -14.62 19.49 23.74
N ALA A 113 -14.09 18.52 24.48
CA ALA A 113 -13.64 17.25 23.92
C ALA A 113 -14.83 16.45 23.34
N THR A 114 -15.96 16.45 24.04
CA THR A 114 -17.18 15.74 23.61
C THR A 114 -17.75 16.32 22.30
N THR A 115 -17.83 17.66 22.22
CA THR A 115 -18.33 18.33 21.00
C THR A 115 -17.37 18.21 19.83
N ALA A 116 -16.06 18.24 20.09
CA ALA A 116 -15.05 18.02 19.05
C ALA A 116 -15.12 16.59 18.46
N LEU A 117 -15.30 15.56 19.29
CA LEU A 117 -15.50 14.19 18.81
C LEU A 117 -16.79 14.03 17.99
N GLY A 118 -17.86 14.74 18.38
CA GLY A 118 -19.10 14.77 17.60
C GLY A 118 -18.94 15.46 16.24
N LEU A 119 -18.18 16.55 16.19
CA LEU A 119 -17.86 17.23 14.94
C LEU A 119 -17.01 16.34 14.01
N LEU A 120 -16.00 15.68 14.56
CA LEU A 120 -15.21 14.72 13.79
C LEU A 120 -16.07 13.55 13.25
N ALA A 121 -17.01 13.03 14.06
CA ALA A 121 -17.94 12.01 13.62
C ALA A 121 -18.88 12.52 12.49
N LEU A 122 -19.32 13.77 12.55
CA LEU A 122 -20.07 14.40 11.44
C LEU A 122 -19.24 14.52 10.17
N MET A 123 -17.97 14.88 10.28
CA MET A 123 -17.08 14.98 9.12
C MET A 123 -16.88 13.64 8.41
N THR A 124 -16.89 12.52 9.15
CA THR A 124 -16.78 11.17 8.55
C THR A 124 -18.04 10.77 7.76
N VAL A 125 -19.20 11.35 8.06
CA VAL A 125 -20.46 11.09 7.34
C VAL A 125 -20.49 11.83 6.00
N GLY A 126 -19.89 12.99 5.91
CA GLY A 126 -19.74 13.79 4.70
C GLY A 126 -21.05 14.37 4.11
N GLU A 127 -20.92 15.39 3.28
CA GLU A 127 -22.06 16.07 2.65
C GLU A 127 -22.73 15.23 1.54
N THR A 128 -22.00 14.28 0.96
CA THR A 128 -22.40 13.56 -0.26
C THR A 128 -23.53 12.56 -0.04
N SER A 129 -23.74 12.13 1.21
CA SER A 129 -24.64 11.02 1.51
C SER A 129 -26.06 11.44 1.86
N ALA A 130 -26.31 12.66 2.30
CA ALA A 130 -27.58 13.02 2.92
C ALA A 130 -28.16 14.40 2.51
N GLY A 131 -27.52 15.14 1.61
CA GLY A 131 -28.03 16.41 1.10
C GLY A 131 -28.52 17.38 2.17
N PRO A 132 -29.79 17.84 2.13
CA PRO A 132 -30.35 18.81 3.08
C PRO A 132 -30.41 18.28 4.52
N ILE A 133 -30.56 16.96 4.75
CA ILE A 133 -30.65 16.37 6.08
C ILE A 133 -29.30 16.48 6.79
N TYR A 134 -28.19 16.30 6.07
CA TYR A 134 -26.86 16.52 6.61
C TYR A 134 -26.67 17.97 7.09
N LYS A 135 -27.07 18.95 6.28
CA LYS A 135 -26.98 20.38 6.62
C LYS A 135 -27.78 20.73 7.88
N VAL A 136 -28.97 20.16 8.03
CA VAL A 136 -29.81 20.32 9.23
C VAL A 136 -29.14 19.69 10.45
N ALA A 137 -28.58 18.49 10.32
CA ALA A 137 -27.90 17.81 11.42
C ALA A 137 -26.63 18.56 11.86
N VAL A 138 -25.85 19.09 10.91
CA VAL A 138 -24.68 19.93 11.21
C VAL A 138 -25.11 21.19 11.96
N ALA A 139 -26.14 21.91 11.48
CA ALA A 139 -26.65 23.11 12.14
C ALA A 139 -27.16 22.81 13.56
N ALA A 140 -27.91 21.72 13.74
CA ALA A 140 -28.41 21.28 15.05
C ALA A 140 -27.24 20.91 15.99
N HIS A 141 -26.27 20.13 15.50
CA HIS A 141 -25.09 19.75 16.30
C HIS A 141 -24.30 20.99 16.72
N LEU A 142 -23.98 21.91 15.81
CA LEU A 142 -23.23 23.13 16.11
C LEU A 142 -23.98 24.02 17.11
N THR A 143 -25.29 24.17 16.96
CA THR A 143 -26.11 24.95 17.89
C THR A 143 -26.09 24.35 19.30
N LEU A 144 -26.31 23.04 19.42
CA LEU A 144 -26.28 22.35 20.71
C LEU A 144 -24.87 22.35 21.33
N ALA A 145 -23.83 22.21 20.51
CA ALA A 145 -22.44 22.28 20.93
C ALA A 145 -22.06 23.67 21.47
N LEU A 146 -22.47 24.74 20.76
CA LEU A 146 -22.25 26.10 21.22
C LEU A 146 -22.98 26.39 22.52
N LEU A 147 -24.22 25.94 22.67
CA LEU A 147 -24.98 26.06 23.91
C LEU A 147 -24.33 25.26 25.06
N ALA A 148 -23.81 24.05 24.77
CA ALA A 148 -23.09 23.24 25.74
C ALA A 148 -21.79 23.93 26.19
N LEU A 149 -20.98 24.45 25.26
CA LEU A 149 -19.75 25.19 25.55
C LEU A 149 -20.03 26.45 26.36
N ARG A 150 -21.10 27.17 26.01
CA ARG A 150 -21.54 28.33 26.78
C ARG A 150 -21.96 27.96 28.23
N ALA A 151 -22.71 26.86 28.38
CA ALA A 151 -23.16 26.39 29.68
C ALA A 151 -22.00 25.89 30.56
N SER A 152 -20.86 25.54 29.98
CA SER A 152 -19.66 25.06 30.66
C SER A 152 -18.86 26.20 31.34
N ASP A 153 -19.11 27.47 31.00
CA ASP A 153 -18.40 28.61 31.53
C ASP A 153 -19.15 29.22 32.73
N PRO A 154 -18.69 29.01 33.97
CA PRO A 154 -19.39 29.46 35.17
C PRO A 154 -19.40 30.99 35.35
N GLY A 155 -18.57 31.73 34.64
CA GLY A 155 -18.46 33.21 34.72
C GLY A 155 -19.37 33.95 33.76
N ARG A 156 -20.16 33.27 32.90
CA ARG A 156 -20.97 33.97 31.91
C ARG A 156 -22.37 34.34 32.39
N PRO A 157 -22.86 35.54 32.05
CA PRO A 157 -24.19 35.96 32.42
C PRO A 157 -25.28 35.12 31.71
N PRO A 158 -26.49 34.97 32.31
CA PRO A 158 -27.64 34.31 31.65
C PRO A 158 -27.98 34.89 30.31
N LEU A 159 -28.52 34.09 29.38
CA LEU A 159 -28.91 34.55 28.04
C LEU A 159 -29.87 35.74 28.06
N GLU A 160 -30.77 35.75 29.05
CA GLU A 160 -31.79 36.78 29.24
C GLU A 160 -31.20 38.16 29.58
N THR A 161 -29.99 38.19 30.12
CA THR A 161 -29.31 39.45 30.49
C THR A 161 -28.36 39.99 29.44
N LEU A 162 -28.25 39.32 28.29
CA LEU A 162 -27.35 39.74 27.23
C LEU A 162 -27.91 40.93 26.45
N PRO A 163 -27.11 41.97 26.25
CA PRO A 163 -27.53 43.10 25.44
C PRO A 163 -27.80 42.64 23.98
N ARG A 164 -28.79 43.25 23.34
CA ARG A 164 -29.18 42.92 21.93
C ARG A 164 -27.97 42.90 20.98
N ARG A 165 -26.95 43.75 21.24
CA ARG A 165 -25.70 43.76 20.45
C ARG A 165 -24.89 42.46 20.60
N ALA A 166 -24.86 41.85 21.77
CA ALA A 166 -24.15 40.59 22.00
C ALA A 166 -24.88 39.41 21.34
N LEU A 167 -26.23 39.44 21.32
CA LEU A 167 -27.03 38.44 20.57
C LEU A 167 -26.85 38.62 19.07
N ALA A 168 -26.83 39.86 18.57
CA ALA A 168 -26.56 40.14 17.15
C ALA A 168 -25.14 39.69 16.74
N LEU A 169 -24.12 39.92 17.60
CA LEU A 169 -22.76 39.44 17.35
C LEU A 169 -22.66 37.92 17.37
N GLY A 170 -23.38 37.25 18.29
CA GLY A 170 -23.46 35.78 18.33
C GLY A 170 -24.12 35.22 17.05
N ALA A 171 -25.23 35.83 16.59
CA ALA A 171 -25.85 35.44 15.34
C ALA A 171 -24.95 35.69 14.12
N ALA A 172 -24.25 36.85 14.09
CA ALA A 172 -23.30 37.14 13.02
C ALA A 172 -22.13 36.14 13.00
N LEU A 173 -21.60 35.72 14.17
CA LEU A 173 -20.55 34.69 14.28
C LEU A 173 -21.05 33.31 13.81
N VAL A 174 -22.29 32.95 14.13
CA VAL A 174 -22.90 31.69 13.63
C VAL A 174 -23.06 31.74 12.11
N LEU A 175 -23.54 32.87 11.55
CA LEU A 175 -23.64 33.03 10.11
C LEU A 175 -22.28 33.07 9.42
N ALA A 176 -21.29 33.73 10.03
CA ALA A 176 -19.90 33.71 9.53
C ALA A 176 -19.28 32.31 9.60
N ALA A 177 -19.52 31.55 10.68
CA ALA A 177 -19.08 30.17 10.80
C ALA A 177 -19.78 29.26 9.77
N ALA A 178 -21.07 29.45 9.51
CA ALA A 178 -21.79 28.73 8.47
C ALA A 178 -21.27 29.07 7.07
N ALA A 179 -21.02 30.36 6.77
CA ALA A 179 -20.42 30.80 5.52
C ALA A 179 -18.98 30.26 5.36
N LEU A 180 -18.17 30.32 6.44
CA LEU A 180 -16.82 29.76 6.46
C LEU A 180 -16.84 28.24 6.29
N SER A 181 -17.82 27.53 6.88
CA SER A 181 -18.01 26.09 6.70
C SER A 181 -18.32 25.74 5.24
N VAL A 182 -19.23 26.49 4.60
CA VAL A 182 -19.54 26.30 3.16
C VAL A 182 -18.32 26.60 2.30
N THR A 183 -17.56 27.65 2.62
CA THR A 183 -16.34 28.01 1.90
C THR A 183 -15.23 26.98 2.16
N ALA A 184 -15.06 26.57 3.41
CA ALA A 184 -14.10 25.54 3.80
C ALA A 184 -14.44 24.18 3.14
N THR A 185 -15.74 23.83 3.05
CA THR A 185 -16.17 22.62 2.33
C THR A 185 -15.77 22.69 0.87
N ARG A 186 -15.94 23.86 0.22
CA ARG A 186 -15.54 24.05 -1.18
C ARG A 186 -14.02 24.03 -1.41
N VAL A 187 -13.22 24.40 -0.41
CA VAL A 187 -11.75 24.43 -0.48
C VAL A 187 -11.15 23.14 0.05
N LEU A 188 -11.69 22.61 1.15
CA LEU A 188 -11.17 21.40 1.79
C LEU A 188 -11.63 20.11 1.09
N PHE A 189 -12.72 20.14 0.35
CA PHE A 189 -13.19 18.97 -0.38
C PHE A 189 -12.19 18.50 -1.46
N PRO A 190 -11.61 19.38 -2.28
CA PRO A 190 -10.50 18.99 -3.15
C PRO A 190 -9.26 18.53 -2.37
N MET A 191 -9.01 19.14 -1.19
CA MET A 191 -7.91 18.69 -0.30
C MET A 191 -8.23 17.36 0.39
N SER A 192 -9.49 17.07 0.72
CA SER A 192 -9.87 15.76 1.28
C SER A 192 -9.75 14.66 0.23
N ASP A 193 -10.11 14.92 -1.01
CA ASP A 193 -9.93 13.99 -2.12
C ASP A 193 -8.44 13.78 -2.39
N TRP A 194 -7.64 14.83 -2.36
CA TRP A 194 -6.18 14.74 -2.41
C TRP A 194 -5.61 14.02 -1.18
N ALA A 195 -6.02 14.36 0.03
CA ALA A 195 -5.58 13.71 1.25
C ALA A 195 -6.05 12.26 1.33
N THR A 196 -7.31 11.97 0.94
CA THR A 196 -7.84 10.60 0.89
C THR A 196 -7.09 9.78 -0.15
N SER A 197 -6.83 10.31 -1.32
CA SER A 197 -6.02 9.64 -2.34
C SER A 197 -4.58 9.42 -1.87
N HIS A 198 -3.97 10.36 -1.17
CA HIS A 198 -2.61 10.22 -0.61
C HIS A 198 -2.56 9.32 0.61
N ILE A 199 -3.51 9.45 1.55
CA ILE A 199 -3.60 8.60 2.75
C ILE A 199 -3.98 7.18 2.35
N THR A 200 -4.86 7.00 1.37
CA THR A 200 -5.21 5.68 0.84
C THR A 200 -4.01 5.05 0.13
N ARG A 201 -3.20 5.83 -0.59
CA ARG A 201 -1.93 5.37 -1.17
C ARG A 201 -0.87 5.02 -0.12
N LEU A 202 -0.87 5.70 1.03
CA LEU A 202 0.08 5.45 2.12
C LEU A 202 -0.41 4.40 3.14
N ALA A 203 -1.72 4.31 3.35
CA ALA A 203 -2.34 3.44 4.36
C ALA A 203 -2.85 2.11 3.79
N MET A 204 -3.02 1.99 2.47
CA MET A 204 -3.19 0.66 1.89
C MET A 204 -1.83 -0.03 1.91
N PRO A 205 -1.72 -1.24 2.51
CA PRO A 205 -0.66 -2.13 2.12
C PRO A 205 -0.71 -2.12 0.58
N ARG A 206 0.45 -1.92 -0.08
CA ARG A 206 0.57 -2.01 -1.53
C ARG A 206 -0.40 -3.09 -1.94
N ALA A 207 -1.44 -2.71 -2.71
CA ALA A 207 -2.46 -3.64 -3.10
C ALA A 207 -1.70 -4.80 -3.76
N THR A 208 -1.50 -5.85 -3.00
CA THR A 208 -0.95 -7.08 -3.52
C THR A 208 -1.99 -7.51 -4.52
N ALA A 209 -1.73 -7.11 -5.76
CA ALA A 209 -2.30 -7.63 -6.99
C ALA A 209 -3.71 -8.20 -6.86
N GLY A 210 -4.69 -7.36 -6.56
CA GLY A 210 -6.06 -7.79 -6.51
C GLY A 210 -6.97 -6.69 -7.03
N PHE A 211 -7.61 -6.92 -8.17
CA PHE A 211 -8.71 -6.08 -8.60
C PHE A 211 -9.78 -6.10 -7.51
N SER A 212 -9.96 -4.97 -6.81
CA SER A 212 -10.93 -4.86 -5.72
C SER A 212 -12.36 -4.84 -6.25
N ASP A 213 -13.35 -5.02 -5.38
CA ASP A 213 -14.78 -4.88 -5.73
C ASP A 213 -15.15 -3.45 -6.16
N ARG A 214 -14.20 -2.53 -6.13
CA ARG A 214 -14.34 -1.13 -6.57
C ARG A 214 -13.09 -0.70 -7.34
N LEU A 215 -13.31 -0.03 -8.46
CA LEU A 215 -12.27 0.57 -9.28
C LEU A 215 -12.39 2.09 -9.16
N TRP A 216 -11.47 2.72 -8.48
CA TRP A 216 -11.34 4.18 -8.43
C TRP A 216 -10.52 4.65 -9.64
N LEU A 217 -10.94 5.72 -10.28
CA LEU A 217 -10.14 6.32 -11.36
C LEU A 217 -8.79 6.77 -10.80
N GLY A 218 -7.70 6.19 -11.29
CA GLY A 218 -6.33 6.36 -10.78
C GLY A 218 -5.86 5.26 -9.82
N SER A 219 -6.63 4.21 -9.61
CA SER A 219 -6.26 3.13 -8.65
C SER A 219 -5.20 2.16 -9.19
N LEU A 220 -5.05 2.06 -10.50
CA LEU A 220 -4.07 1.19 -11.15
C LEU A 220 -2.66 1.81 -11.22
N ASP A 221 -2.47 3.09 -10.91
CA ASP A 221 -1.19 3.80 -11.05
C ASP A 221 -0.01 3.04 -10.40
N GLY A 222 -0.20 2.55 -9.17
CA GLY A 222 0.85 1.79 -8.47
C GLY A 222 1.16 0.43 -9.10
N MET A 223 0.19 -0.19 -9.77
CA MET A 223 0.39 -1.46 -10.49
C MET A 223 1.11 -1.24 -11.82
N LEU A 224 0.79 -0.13 -12.51
CA LEU A 224 1.36 0.19 -13.82
C LEU A 224 2.89 0.48 -13.77
N GLU A 225 3.45 0.73 -12.59
CA GLU A 225 4.87 0.93 -12.36
C GLU A 225 5.62 -0.34 -11.91
N SER A 226 4.90 -1.45 -11.61
CA SER A 226 5.49 -2.67 -11.04
C SER A 226 5.88 -3.67 -12.11
N ASP A 227 7.13 -4.12 -12.10
CA ASP A 227 7.67 -5.18 -12.96
C ASP A 227 7.44 -6.60 -12.41
N GLU A 228 6.69 -6.75 -11.33
CA GLU A 228 6.44 -8.04 -10.70
C GLU A 228 5.67 -8.97 -11.64
N VAL A 229 6.14 -10.22 -11.79
CA VAL A 229 5.48 -11.24 -12.61
C VAL A 229 4.29 -11.80 -11.85
N VAL A 230 3.10 -11.68 -12.42
CA VAL A 230 1.85 -12.13 -11.81
C VAL A 230 1.31 -13.44 -12.39
N MET A 231 1.59 -13.69 -13.66
CA MET A 231 1.16 -14.92 -14.35
C MET A 231 2.15 -15.32 -15.43
N ARG A 232 2.17 -16.62 -15.72
CA ARG A 232 2.81 -17.21 -16.90
C ARG A 232 1.78 -17.98 -17.67
N ILE A 233 1.82 -17.86 -19.01
CA ILE A 233 0.81 -18.43 -19.89
C ILE A 233 1.50 -19.28 -20.93
N GLU A 234 1.13 -20.55 -21.01
CA GLU A 234 1.59 -21.49 -22.01
C GLU A 234 0.48 -21.73 -23.04
N GLY A 235 0.82 -21.79 -24.32
CA GLY A 235 -0.13 -21.92 -25.40
C GLY A 235 -0.39 -20.64 -26.19
N PRO A 236 -1.48 -20.57 -26.96
CA PRO A 236 -1.87 -19.38 -27.70
C PRO A 236 -2.11 -18.19 -26.78
N ARG A 237 -1.79 -16.99 -27.27
CA ARG A 237 -1.92 -15.75 -26.49
C ARG A 237 -3.38 -15.32 -26.35
N PRO A 238 -3.95 -15.27 -25.16
CA PRO A 238 -5.17 -14.51 -24.92
C PRO A 238 -4.82 -13.01 -24.87
N ASP A 239 -5.59 -12.15 -25.56
CA ASP A 239 -5.26 -10.71 -25.57
C ASP A 239 -5.60 -10.04 -24.23
N TYR A 240 -6.76 -10.38 -23.65
CA TYR A 240 -7.28 -9.80 -22.42
C TYR A 240 -7.69 -10.90 -21.43
N LEU A 241 -7.31 -10.71 -20.18
CA LEU A 241 -7.62 -11.59 -19.05
C LEU A 241 -8.46 -10.82 -18.04
N ARG A 242 -9.73 -11.18 -17.90
CA ARG A 242 -10.72 -10.53 -17.01
C ARG A 242 -10.44 -10.86 -15.56
N GLY A 243 -10.39 -9.85 -14.70
CA GLY A 243 -10.18 -10.00 -13.27
C GLY A 243 -11.33 -9.46 -12.42
N ALA A 244 -12.01 -8.40 -12.89
CA ALA A 244 -13.20 -7.82 -12.26
C ALA A 244 -14.07 -7.13 -13.30
N VAL A 245 -15.39 -7.10 -13.07
CA VAL A 245 -16.36 -6.43 -13.93
C VAL A 245 -17.25 -5.52 -13.10
N TYR A 246 -17.47 -4.31 -13.58
CA TYR A 246 -18.21 -3.28 -12.87
C TYR A 246 -19.31 -2.71 -13.76
N ASP A 247 -20.52 -2.62 -13.22
CA ASP A 247 -21.70 -2.12 -13.92
C ASP A 247 -22.23 -0.78 -13.39
N HIS A 248 -21.81 -0.39 -12.17
CA HIS A 248 -22.28 0.81 -11.49
C HIS A 248 -21.18 1.86 -11.34
N TYR A 249 -21.42 3.09 -11.82
CA TYR A 249 -20.54 4.25 -11.67
C TYR A 249 -21.15 5.30 -10.76
N GLU A 250 -20.42 5.72 -9.74
CA GLU A 250 -20.80 6.81 -8.86
C GLU A 250 -19.56 7.55 -8.33
N LEU A 251 -19.57 8.87 -8.37
CA LEU A 251 -18.57 9.74 -7.75
C LEU A 251 -17.11 9.36 -8.02
N GLY A 252 -16.76 9.06 -9.26
CA GLY A 252 -15.38 8.77 -9.65
C GLY A 252 -14.93 7.32 -9.43
N HIS A 253 -15.84 6.42 -9.05
CA HIS A 253 -15.51 5.00 -8.90
C HIS A 253 -16.55 4.09 -9.56
N TRP A 254 -16.07 2.94 -9.99
CA TRP A 254 -16.86 1.84 -10.49
C TRP A 254 -17.04 0.77 -9.42
N SER A 255 -18.20 0.14 -9.37
CA SER A 255 -18.50 -0.98 -8.48
C SER A 255 -19.46 -1.95 -9.16
N SER A 256 -19.64 -3.14 -8.59
CA SER A 256 -20.74 -4.01 -8.99
C SER A 256 -21.98 -3.66 -8.18
N ALA A 257 -23.09 -3.34 -8.85
CA ALA A 257 -24.36 -2.94 -8.21
C ALA A 257 -24.97 -4.08 -7.36
N THR A 258 -24.70 -5.33 -7.73
CA THR A 258 -25.24 -6.51 -7.06
C THR A 258 -24.12 -7.53 -6.82
N ARG A 259 -23.95 -7.93 -5.55
CA ARG A 259 -23.09 -9.07 -5.16
C ARG A 259 -23.84 -10.40 -5.16
N ASP A 260 -25.14 -10.37 -5.45
CA ASP A 260 -25.98 -11.54 -5.42
C ASP A 260 -25.84 -12.33 -6.74
N GLY A 261 -25.66 -13.64 -6.64
CA GLY A 261 -25.56 -14.55 -7.78
C GLY A 261 -24.22 -15.28 -7.88
N ASN A 262 -23.56 -15.51 -6.74
CA ASN A 262 -22.45 -16.46 -6.70
C ASN A 262 -23.02 -17.86 -6.80
N GLU A 263 -22.73 -18.55 -7.89
CA GLU A 263 -23.10 -19.93 -8.11
C GLU A 263 -21.86 -20.81 -8.05
N ASP A 264 -21.98 -22.00 -7.46
CA ASP A 264 -20.91 -22.98 -7.50
C ASP A 264 -20.61 -23.33 -8.95
N PHE A 265 -19.38 -23.13 -9.39
CA PHE A 265 -18.96 -23.44 -10.73
C PHE A 265 -18.34 -24.82 -10.79
N ALA A 266 -19.05 -25.74 -11.45
CA ALA A 266 -18.51 -27.03 -11.80
C ALA A 266 -17.96 -26.99 -13.23
N PRO A 267 -16.67 -27.24 -13.44
CA PRO A 267 -16.11 -27.32 -14.79
C PRO A 267 -16.76 -28.43 -15.59
N GLY A 268 -16.91 -28.22 -16.89
CA GLY A 268 -17.39 -29.23 -17.82
C GLY A 268 -16.47 -30.45 -17.84
N ALA A 269 -16.99 -31.59 -18.32
CA ALA A 269 -16.22 -32.83 -18.42
C ALA A 269 -15.10 -32.79 -19.49
N ALA A 270 -15.07 -31.75 -20.33
CA ALA A 270 -14.09 -31.56 -21.38
C ALA A 270 -12.75 -31.09 -20.82
N THR A 271 -11.69 -31.82 -21.11
CA THR A 271 -10.32 -31.44 -20.78
C THR A 271 -9.71 -30.64 -21.93
N PRO A 272 -9.09 -29.46 -21.65
CA PRO A 272 -8.44 -28.67 -22.69
C PRO A 272 -7.37 -29.47 -23.41
N SER A 273 -7.44 -29.50 -24.76
CA SER A 273 -6.53 -30.28 -25.56
C SER A 273 -6.26 -29.62 -26.93
N GLY A 274 -5.17 -30.01 -27.58
CA GLY A 274 -4.84 -29.50 -28.91
C GLY A 274 -4.25 -28.09 -28.94
N PRO A 275 -4.21 -27.44 -30.12
CA PRO A 275 -3.49 -26.19 -30.34
C PRO A 275 -4.17 -24.97 -29.72
N ALA A 276 -5.43 -25.05 -29.32
CA ALA A 276 -6.20 -23.98 -28.68
C ALA A 276 -6.09 -23.99 -27.14
N ALA A 277 -5.42 -25.00 -26.56
CA ALA A 277 -5.27 -25.16 -25.14
C ALA A 277 -4.29 -24.12 -24.56
N VAL A 278 -4.71 -23.45 -23.51
CA VAL A 278 -3.96 -22.43 -22.76
C VAL A 278 -3.84 -22.87 -21.32
N ALA A 279 -2.66 -22.76 -20.75
CA ALA A 279 -2.43 -22.97 -19.33
C ALA A 279 -1.91 -21.67 -18.69
N ILE A 280 -2.57 -21.19 -17.65
CA ILE A 280 -2.13 -20.05 -16.84
C ILE A 280 -1.65 -20.58 -15.49
N THR A 281 -0.44 -20.23 -15.12
CA THR A 281 0.11 -20.41 -13.76
C THR A 281 0.18 -19.05 -13.10
N LEU A 282 -0.47 -18.90 -11.95
CA LEU A 282 -0.39 -17.68 -11.14
C LEU A 282 0.90 -17.71 -10.33
N ALA A 283 1.58 -16.57 -10.22
CA ALA A 283 2.72 -16.44 -9.30
C ALA A 283 2.24 -16.40 -7.84
N ASP A 284 3.11 -16.79 -6.91
CA ASP A 284 2.82 -16.78 -5.48
C ASP A 284 2.36 -15.38 -5.02
N GLY A 285 1.15 -15.31 -4.54
CA GLY A 285 0.54 -14.08 -4.04
C GLY A 285 -0.96 -14.28 -3.86
N ALA A 286 -1.53 -13.71 -2.82
CA ALA A 286 -2.90 -13.90 -2.36
C ALA A 286 -3.95 -13.44 -3.40
N ARG A 287 -4.22 -14.25 -4.40
CA ARG A 287 -5.28 -14.00 -5.38
C ARG A 287 -6.38 -15.01 -5.20
N ASP A 288 -7.55 -14.49 -4.97
CA ASP A 288 -8.76 -15.25 -4.76
C ASP A 288 -9.52 -15.56 -6.07
N ARG A 289 -8.92 -15.25 -7.24
CA ARG A 289 -9.60 -15.32 -8.53
C ARG A 289 -8.74 -15.82 -9.66
N TYR A 290 -9.40 -16.39 -10.68
CA TYR A 290 -8.82 -16.75 -11.95
C TYR A 290 -8.97 -15.65 -12.98
N PHE A 291 -7.97 -15.49 -13.84
CA PHE A 291 -7.97 -14.51 -14.91
C PHE A 291 -8.19 -15.25 -16.24
N LEU A 292 -9.36 -15.08 -16.82
CA LEU A 292 -9.78 -15.78 -18.02
C LEU A 292 -10.23 -14.81 -19.11
N PRO A 293 -10.03 -15.11 -20.39
CA PRO A 293 -10.61 -14.33 -21.49
C PRO A 293 -12.12 -14.54 -21.56
N LEU A 294 -12.82 -13.62 -22.22
CA LEU A 294 -14.27 -13.68 -22.38
C LEU A 294 -14.76 -14.99 -23.03
N GLY A 295 -14.00 -15.54 -23.97
CA GLY A 295 -14.33 -16.77 -24.70
C GLY A 295 -13.69 -18.06 -24.15
N ALA A 296 -13.33 -18.11 -22.86
CA ALA A 296 -12.78 -19.33 -22.25
C ALA A 296 -13.81 -20.46 -22.20
N ARG A 297 -13.38 -21.67 -22.58
CA ARG A 297 -14.18 -22.89 -22.55
C ARG A 297 -13.33 -24.10 -22.15
N ALA A 298 -13.95 -25.27 -21.90
CA ALA A 298 -13.30 -26.49 -21.43
C ALA A 298 -12.38 -26.18 -20.23
N ILE A 299 -12.89 -25.46 -19.24
CA ILE A 299 -12.09 -24.91 -18.15
C ILE A 299 -11.81 -26.00 -17.12
N THR A 300 -10.55 -26.15 -16.73
CA THR A 300 -10.12 -27.05 -15.66
C THR A 300 -9.17 -26.34 -14.71
N PHE A 301 -9.29 -26.58 -13.43
CA PHE A 301 -8.42 -26.06 -12.37
C PHE A 301 -8.18 -27.17 -11.32
N ASP A 302 -7.11 -26.99 -10.56
CA ASP A 302 -6.71 -27.96 -9.54
C ASP A 302 -7.36 -27.70 -8.16
N ASP A 303 -8.19 -26.65 -8.06
CA ASP A 303 -8.81 -26.19 -6.82
C ASP A 303 -10.25 -26.71 -6.68
N GLU A 304 -10.70 -27.01 -5.43
CA GLU A 304 -11.97 -27.70 -5.18
C GLU A 304 -13.15 -26.76 -4.98
N ALA A 305 -13.15 -25.58 -4.77
CA ALA A 305 -14.31 -24.73 -4.48
C ALA A 305 -14.27 -23.40 -5.24
N VAL A 306 -14.64 -23.48 -6.50
CA VAL A 306 -14.70 -22.34 -7.39
C VAL A 306 -16.14 -21.84 -7.53
N VAL A 307 -16.30 -20.53 -7.42
CA VAL A 307 -17.58 -19.84 -7.52
C VAL A 307 -17.55 -18.92 -8.73
N ALA A 308 -18.57 -18.97 -9.56
CA ALA A 308 -18.78 -18.02 -10.65
C ALA A 308 -19.58 -16.82 -10.13
N GLU A 309 -19.02 -15.62 -10.30
CA GLU A 309 -19.74 -14.38 -10.07
C GLU A 309 -20.67 -14.08 -11.27
N ARG A 310 -21.68 -13.24 -11.03
CA ARG A 310 -22.69 -12.82 -12.01
C ARG A 310 -22.15 -12.44 -13.40
N PHE A 311 -20.95 -11.89 -13.46
CA PHE A 311 -20.34 -11.45 -14.73
C PHE A 311 -19.30 -12.41 -15.28
N GLY A 312 -19.30 -13.66 -14.83
CA GLY A 312 -18.39 -14.71 -15.33
C GLY A 312 -16.96 -14.56 -14.84
N ILE A 313 -16.74 -13.98 -13.67
CA ILE A 313 -15.47 -14.01 -12.96
C ILE A 313 -15.46 -15.23 -12.05
N LEU A 314 -14.43 -16.07 -12.15
CA LEU A 314 -14.27 -17.23 -11.28
C LEU A 314 -13.40 -16.87 -10.07
N ARG A 315 -13.91 -17.20 -8.88
CA ARG A 315 -13.20 -16.97 -7.62
C ARG A 315 -13.15 -18.23 -6.78
N LEU A 316 -12.12 -18.31 -5.94
CA LEU A 316 -12.05 -19.30 -4.87
C LEU A 316 -12.87 -18.84 -3.67
N ALA A 317 -13.64 -19.75 -3.11
CA ALA A 317 -14.36 -19.47 -1.86
C ALA A 317 -13.39 -19.24 -0.68
N LYS A 318 -12.24 -19.91 -0.69
CA LYS A 318 -11.13 -19.75 0.28
C LYS A 318 -9.80 -20.12 -0.39
N GLY A 319 -8.74 -19.44 0.01
CA GLY A 319 -7.39 -19.74 -0.45
C GLY A 319 -6.93 -18.86 -1.60
N THR A 320 -5.89 -19.31 -2.29
CA THR A 320 -5.26 -18.62 -3.42
C THR A 320 -5.27 -19.50 -4.65
N ALA A 321 -5.69 -18.98 -5.80
CA ALA A 321 -5.70 -19.67 -7.06
C ALA A 321 -4.26 -20.00 -7.50
N ALA A 322 -4.02 -21.25 -7.89
CA ALA A 322 -2.70 -21.71 -8.33
C ALA A 322 -2.56 -21.69 -9.86
N GLY A 323 -3.51 -22.28 -10.58
CA GLY A 323 -3.47 -22.34 -12.03
C GLY A 323 -4.80 -22.73 -12.63
N VAL A 324 -4.95 -22.47 -13.94
CA VAL A 324 -6.14 -22.83 -14.70
C VAL A 324 -5.74 -23.22 -16.12
N ARG A 325 -6.43 -24.20 -16.69
CA ARG A 325 -6.32 -24.59 -18.10
C ARG A 325 -7.66 -24.39 -18.78
N PHE A 326 -7.64 -23.93 -20.01
CA PHE A 326 -8.84 -23.69 -20.80
C PHE A 326 -8.52 -23.73 -22.30
N GLU A 327 -9.53 -23.71 -23.13
CA GLU A 327 -9.41 -23.48 -24.56
C GLU A 327 -9.91 -22.09 -24.93
N LEU A 328 -9.25 -21.46 -25.89
CA LEU A 328 -9.77 -20.24 -26.52
C LEU A 328 -10.90 -20.60 -27.50
N GLY A 329 -12.01 -19.91 -27.37
CA GLY A 329 -13.19 -20.09 -28.23
C GLY A 329 -13.96 -18.79 -28.43
N ASP A 330 -14.98 -18.84 -29.28
CA ASP A 330 -15.80 -17.66 -29.62
C ASP A 330 -16.96 -17.44 -28.65
N ALA A 331 -17.36 -18.45 -27.87
CA ALA A 331 -18.44 -18.38 -26.92
C ALA A 331 -17.94 -18.79 -25.52
N PRO A 332 -18.32 -18.04 -24.47
CA PRO A 332 -17.93 -18.37 -23.10
C PRO A 332 -18.69 -19.61 -22.59
N GLU A 333 -18.01 -20.48 -21.86
CA GLU A 333 -18.62 -21.55 -21.06
C GLU A 333 -19.17 -21.03 -19.73
N ILE A 334 -18.51 -20.02 -19.18
CA ILE A 334 -18.91 -19.41 -17.91
C ILE A 334 -20.18 -18.59 -18.12
N PRO A 335 -21.24 -18.78 -17.32
CA PRO A 335 -22.45 -18.00 -17.43
C PRO A 335 -22.16 -16.50 -17.21
N ILE A 336 -22.60 -15.68 -18.14
CA ILE A 336 -22.52 -14.22 -18.04
C ILE A 336 -23.93 -13.68 -18.01
N ALA A 337 -24.27 -12.93 -16.97
CA ALA A 337 -25.60 -12.33 -16.84
C ALA A 337 -25.96 -11.45 -18.04
N ALA A 338 -27.17 -11.62 -18.54
CA ALA A 338 -27.74 -10.77 -19.59
C ALA A 338 -27.68 -9.27 -19.19
N PRO A 339 -27.73 -8.38 -20.17
CA PRO A 339 -27.76 -6.94 -19.91
C PRO A 339 -28.91 -6.56 -18.97
N SER A 340 -28.64 -5.65 -18.06
CA SER A 340 -29.60 -5.11 -17.08
C SER A 340 -29.81 -3.61 -17.30
N ALA A 341 -30.77 -3.03 -16.60
CA ALA A 341 -30.97 -1.56 -16.62
C ALA A 341 -29.73 -0.80 -16.11
N GLU A 342 -28.92 -1.42 -15.23
CA GLU A 342 -27.70 -0.81 -14.71
C GLU A 342 -26.63 -0.65 -15.81
N ASP A 343 -26.59 -1.58 -16.77
CA ASP A 343 -25.65 -1.50 -17.90
C ASP A 343 -25.98 -0.36 -18.90
N LEU A 344 -27.10 0.33 -18.72
CA LEU A 344 -27.49 1.52 -19.46
C LEU A 344 -27.53 2.79 -18.60
N ARG A 345 -27.29 2.66 -17.30
CA ARG A 345 -27.38 3.78 -16.36
C ARG A 345 -26.21 4.74 -16.53
N ILE A 346 -26.56 6.02 -16.61
CA ILE A 346 -25.60 7.13 -16.60
C ILE A 346 -25.95 8.02 -15.40
N PRO A 347 -25.00 8.38 -14.54
CA PRO A 347 -25.24 9.32 -13.46
C PRO A 347 -25.82 10.64 -13.95
N ASP A 348 -26.76 11.22 -13.19
CA ASP A 348 -27.49 12.40 -13.64
C ASP A 348 -26.60 13.64 -13.87
N ASN A 349 -25.52 13.77 -13.08
CA ASN A 349 -24.52 14.82 -13.23
C ASN A 349 -23.69 14.69 -14.52
N LEU A 350 -23.53 13.49 -15.06
CA LEU A 350 -22.76 13.23 -16.28
C LEU A 350 -23.66 13.12 -17.53
N ARG A 351 -24.94 12.76 -17.37
CA ARG A 351 -25.88 12.50 -18.46
C ARG A 351 -25.91 13.59 -19.54
N PRO A 352 -26.01 14.89 -19.21
CA PRO A 352 -26.08 15.94 -20.25
C PRO A 352 -24.82 15.96 -21.13
N VAL A 353 -23.63 15.79 -20.53
CA VAL A 353 -22.37 15.83 -21.27
C VAL A 353 -22.19 14.56 -22.09
N MET A 354 -22.44 13.38 -21.50
CA MET A 354 -22.30 12.10 -22.19
C MET A 354 -23.25 12.01 -23.37
N THR A 355 -24.53 12.39 -23.20
CA THR A 355 -25.52 12.38 -24.29
C THR A 355 -25.11 13.31 -25.42
N ARG A 356 -24.65 14.54 -25.12
CA ARG A 356 -24.19 15.48 -26.12
C ARG A 356 -22.99 14.96 -26.91
N LEU A 357 -21.92 14.52 -26.23
CA LEU A 357 -20.72 14.01 -26.88
C LEU A 357 -21.02 12.74 -27.71
N ALA A 358 -21.79 11.82 -27.16
CA ALA A 358 -22.18 10.61 -27.86
C ALA A 358 -22.95 10.89 -29.13
N ALA A 359 -23.93 11.82 -29.09
CA ALA A 359 -24.70 12.25 -30.28
C ALA A 359 -23.83 12.97 -31.32
N GLU A 360 -22.85 13.75 -30.88
CA GLU A 360 -21.90 14.42 -31.75
C GLU A 360 -20.99 13.43 -32.46
N TRP A 361 -20.36 12.50 -31.72
CA TRP A 361 -19.36 11.57 -32.23
C TRP A 361 -19.96 10.42 -33.06
N THR A 362 -21.27 10.16 -32.90
CA THR A 362 -21.99 9.12 -33.67
C THR A 362 -23.00 9.69 -34.66
N ARG A 363 -22.84 10.96 -35.03
CA ARG A 363 -23.80 11.66 -35.91
C ARG A 363 -23.99 10.93 -37.24
N GLY A 364 -25.24 10.64 -37.57
CA GLY A 364 -25.62 9.95 -38.81
C GLY A 364 -25.43 8.44 -38.80
N ILE A 365 -24.93 7.84 -37.72
CA ILE A 365 -24.73 6.39 -37.57
C ILE A 365 -25.96 5.82 -36.85
N THR A 366 -26.54 4.77 -37.42
CA THR A 366 -27.72 4.09 -36.85
C THR A 366 -27.33 2.75 -36.20
N ASP A 367 -26.42 2.00 -36.83
CA ASP A 367 -26.00 0.68 -36.35
C ASP A 367 -25.26 0.77 -35.02
N PRO A 368 -25.66 -0.03 -34.01
CA PRO A 368 -25.00 -0.02 -32.70
C PRO A 368 -23.51 -0.36 -32.74
N ALA A 369 -23.09 -1.34 -33.56
CA ALA A 369 -21.68 -1.73 -33.64
C ALA A 369 -20.84 -0.63 -34.31
N GLU A 370 -21.37 0.03 -35.34
CA GLU A 370 -20.71 1.17 -35.98
C GLU A 370 -20.62 2.39 -35.05
N LYS A 371 -21.65 2.65 -34.21
CA LYS A 371 -21.59 3.69 -33.17
C LYS A 371 -20.43 3.43 -32.21
N ILE A 372 -20.32 2.20 -31.70
CA ILE A 372 -19.24 1.81 -30.80
C ILE A 372 -17.88 1.98 -31.48
N ALA A 373 -17.72 1.56 -32.72
CA ALA A 373 -16.49 1.75 -33.49
C ALA A 373 -16.15 3.24 -33.72
N ALA A 374 -17.16 4.09 -33.93
CA ALA A 374 -16.97 5.54 -34.07
C ALA A 374 -16.52 6.19 -32.76
N LEU A 375 -17.10 5.81 -31.62
CA LEU A 375 -16.68 6.27 -30.31
C LEU A 375 -15.23 5.87 -30.02
N ALA A 376 -14.85 4.62 -30.30
CA ALA A 376 -13.48 4.13 -30.09
C ALA A 376 -12.47 4.88 -30.96
N ARG A 377 -12.77 5.08 -32.25
CA ARG A 377 -11.90 5.87 -33.17
C ARG A 377 -11.71 7.30 -32.69
N HIS A 378 -12.73 7.95 -32.17
CA HIS A 378 -12.60 9.31 -31.64
C HIS A 378 -11.61 9.40 -30.47
N PHE A 379 -11.58 8.39 -29.59
CA PHE A 379 -10.55 8.32 -28.56
C PHE A 379 -9.15 8.08 -29.13
N GLU A 380 -9.03 7.26 -30.17
CA GLU A 380 -7.74 6.99 -30.82
C GLU A 380 -7.18 8.24 -31.52
N ASP A 381 -8.05 9.04 -32.17
CA ASP A 381 -7.66 10.20 -32.97
C ASP A 381 -7.39 11.46 -32.12
N ASP A 382 -8.20 11.70 -31.07
CA ASP A 382 -8.24 12.99 -30.36
C ASP A 382 -7.71 12.93 -28.92
N PHE A 383 -7.40 11.75 -28.41
CA PHE A 383 -6.93 11.57 -27.04
C PHE A 383 -5.55 10.90 -27.00
N SER A 384 -4.83 11.04 -25.91
CA SER A 384 -3.51 10.45 -25.74
C SER A 384 -3.38 9.70 -24.42
N TYR A 385 -2.60 8.61 -24.43
CA TYR A 385 -2.28 7.87 -23.22
C TYR A 385 -1.27 8.64 -22.36
N SER A 386 -1.52 8.76 -21.05
CA SER A 386 -0.61 9.35 -20.09
C SER A 386 -0.88 8.81 -18.69
N LEU A 387 0.16 8.47 -17.94
CA LEU A 387 0.06 8.18 -16.51
C LEU A 387 -0.02 9.47 -15.66
N GLU A 388 0.36 10.61 -16.24
CA GLU A 388 0.25 11.91 -15.57
C GLU A 388 -1.15 12.49 -15.80
N PHE A 389 -1.99 12.41 -14.77
CA PHE A 389 -3.31 13.03 -14.75
C PHE A 389 -3.43 13.94 -13.53
N HIS A 390 -3.75 15.21 -13.77
CA HIS A 390 -3.93 16.20 -12.72
C HIS A 390 -5.39 16.63 -12.66
N GLN A 391 -6.13 16.08 -11.72
CA GLN A 391 -7.54 16.42 -11.56
C GLN A 391 -7.73 17.90 -11.20
N ARG A 392 -8.47 18.62 -12.04
CA ARG A 392 -8.81 20.05 -11.89
C ARG A 392 -10.28 20.28 -11.57
N ARG A 393 -11.15 19.37 -12.03
CA ARG A 393 -12.59 19.41 -11.78
C ARG A 393 -12.96 18.45 -10.66
N ARG A 394 -14.10 18.69 -10.03
CA ARG A 394 -14.66 17.74 -9.05
C ARG A 394 -14.91 16.36 -9.63
N GLU A 395 -15.31 16.28 -10.90
CA GLU A 395 -15.53 15.05 -11.63
C GLU A 395 -14.37 14.81 -12.60
N ALA A 396 -13.52 13.83 -12.25
CA ALA A 396 -12.31 13.51 -13.00
C ALA A 396 -12.58 13.12 -14.45
N LEU A 397 -13.71 12.45 -14.70
CA LEU A 397 -14.08 12.02 -16.04
C LEU A 397 -14.47 13.19 -16.96
N LEU A 398 -15.10 14.25 -16.42
CA LEU A 398 -15.35 15.47 -17.19
C LEU A 398 -14.07 16.25 -17.49
N ASP A 399 -13.12 16.24 -16.56
CA ASP A 399 -11.81 16.85 -16.77
C ASP A 399 -11.04 16.12 -17.87
N PHE A 400 -11.09 14.78 -17.87
CA PHE A 400 -10.53 13.95 -18.92
C PHE A 400 -11.15 14.25 -20.30
N LEU A 401 -12.49 14.23 -20.39
CA LEU A 401 -13.20 14.34 -21.68
C LEU A 401 -13.15 15.75 -22.28
N LEU A 402 -13.26 16.79 -21.45
CA LEU A 402 -13.45 18.16 -21.93
C LEU A 402 -12.17 19.00 -21.96
N ASP A 403 -11.25 18.74 -21.01
CA ASP A 403 -10.12 19.64 -20.81
C ASP A 403 -8.77 19.01 -21.18
N GLN A 404 -8.45 17.85 -20.60
CA GLN A 404 -7.09 17.30 -20.71
C GLN A 404 -6.89 16.42 -21.94
N ARG A 405 -7.88 15.63 -22.31
CA ARG A 405 -7.85 14.64 -23.40
C ARG A 405 -6.66 13.68 -23.32
N ARG A 406 -6.18 13.45 -22.11
CA ARG A 406 -5.08 12.54 -21.81
C ARG A 406 -5.32 11.86 -20.47
N GLY A 407 -4.95 10.59 -20.37
CA GLY A 407 -5.12 9.79 -19.16
C GLY A 407 -4.68 8.35 -19.40
N HIS A 408 -4.89 7.49 -18.43
CA HIS A 408 -4.60 6.07 -18.56
C HIS A 408 -5.88 5.25 -18.79
N CYS A 409 -5.73 3.93 -18.95
CA CYS A 409 -6.81 3.01 -19.38
C CYS A 409 -8.13 3.14 -18.60
N GLU A 410 -8.11 3.42 -17.30
CA GLU A 410 -9.33 3.54 -16.48
C GLU A 410 -10.22 4.71 -16.96
N TYR A 411 -9.63 5.84 -17.37
CA TYR A 411 -10.39 6.98 -17.90
C TYR A 411 -11.01 6.66 -19.24
N PHE A 412 -10.26 6.00 -20.13
CA PHE A 412 -10.75 5.57 -21.44
C PHE A 412 -11.88 4.56 -21.30
N ALA A 413 -11.70 3.51 -20.46
CA ALA A 413 -12.71 2.51 -20.21
C ALA A 413 -13.99 3.12 -19.60
N ALA A 414 -13.84 3.99 -18.60
CA ALA A 414 -14.98 4.68 -17.97
C ALA A 414 -15.73 5.57 -18.94
N ALA A 415 -15.04 6.40 -19.72
CA ALA A 415 -15.63 7.29 -20.70
C ALA A 415 -16.32 6.50 -21.82
N MET A 416 -15.64 5.50 -22.39
CA MET A 416 -16.20 4.65 -23.44
C MET A 416 -17.46 3.92 -22.98
N THR A 417 -17.46 3.38 -21.74
CA THR A 417 -18.63 2.72 -21.17
C THR A 417 -19.82 3.66 -21.05
N LEU A 418 -19.62 4.86 -20.50
CA LEU A 418 -20.73 5.82 -20.34
C LEU A 418 -21.21 6.41 -21.68
N LEU A 419 -20.33 6.60 -22.66
CA LEU A 419 -20.70 7.02 -24.00
C LEU A 419 -21.45 5.91 -24.77
N ALA A 420 -21.04 4.63 -24.62
CA ALA A 420 -21.79 3.49 -25.14
C ALA A 420 -23.21 3.43 -24.56
N ARG A 421 -23.36 3.64 -23.26
CA ARG A 421 -24.67 3.74 -22.59
C ARG A 421 -25.49 4.91 -23.12
N ALA A 422 -24.84 6.04 -23.42
CA ALA A 422 -25.52 7.23 -23.97
C ALA A 422 -26.08 7.03 -25.38
N VAL A 423 -25.49 6.13 -26.18
CA VAL A 423 -26.05 5.72 -27.49
C VAL A 423 -26.99 4.52 -27.39
N GLY A 424 -27.36 4.11 -26.17
CA GLY A 424 -28.31 3.00 -25.94
C GLY A 424 -27.71 1.60 -26.01
N VAL A 425 -26.39 1.46 -25.98
CA VAL A 425 -25.69 0.16 -25.98
C VAL A 425 -25.32 -0.22 -24.55
N PRO A 426 -25.81 -1.35 -24.01
CA PRO A 426 -25.42 -1.81 -22.68
C PRO A 426 -23.92 -2.05 -22.59
N ALA A 427 -23.29 -1.54 -21.54
CA ALA A 427 -21.84 -1.58 -21.41
C ALA A 427 -21.38 -1.69 -19.95
N ARG A 428 -20.22 -2.31 -19.73
CA ARG A 428 -19.57 -2.54 -18.43
C ARG A 428 -18.10 -2.16 -18.51
N VAL A 429 -17.52 -1.73 -17.40
CA VAL A 429 -16.07 -1.62 -17.26
C VAL A 429 -15.51 -2.94 -16.78
N VAL A 430 -14.43 -3.37 -17.39
CA VAL A 430 -13.67 -4.55 -16.99
C VAL A 430 -12.28 -4.14 -16.62
N ALA A 431 -11.76 -4.69 -15.52
CA ALA A 431 -10.37 -4.57 -15.13
C ALA A 431 -9.72 -5.96 -15.11
N GLY A 432 -8.47 -6.01 -15.52
CA GLY A 432 -7.75 -7.27 -15.67
C GLY A 432 -6.34 -7.04 -16.17
N TYR A 433 -5.85 -7.95 -17.01
CA TYR A 433 -4.52 -7.86 -17.60
C TYR A 433 -4.55 -7.97 -19.10
N ARG A 434 -3.68 -7.21 -19.75
CA ARG A 434 -3.38 -7.35 -21.18
C ARG A 434 -2.11 -8.19 -21.35
N VAL A 435 -2.16 -9.21 -22.19
CA VAL A 435 -1.01 -10.08 -22.44
C VAL A 435 -0.21 -9.54 -23.62
N ALA A 436 1.03 -9.11 -23.38
CA ALA A 436 1.85 -8.47 -24.40
C ALA A 436 3.30 -8.99 -24.46
N GLU A 437 3.85 -9.51 -23.37
CA GLU A 437 5.26 -9.88 -23.26
C GLU A 437 5.47 -11.37 -23.46
N GLN A 438 6.32 -11.78 -24.42
CA GLN A 438 6.75 -13.16 -24.59
C GLN A 438 8.10 -13.38 -23.94
N SER A 439 8.25 -14.49 -23.23
CA SER A 439 9.55 -14.88 -22.65
C SER A 439 10.56 -15.18 -23.75
N PRO A 440 11.77 -14.61 -23.71
CA PRO A 440 12.80 -14.89 -24.72
C PRO A 440 13.39 -16.31 -24.61
N PHE A 441 13.19 -16.99 -23.49
CA PHE A 441 13.83 -18.30 -23.21
C PHE A 441 12.87 -19.48 -23.06
N GLY A 442 11.57 -19.24 -22.89
CA GLY A 442 10.66 -20.30 -22.43
C GLY A 442 9.50 -20.62 -23.36
N GLY A 443 9.27 -19.86 -24.44
CA GLY A 443 8.12 -20.07 -25.32
C GLY A 443 6.76 -19.81 -24.66
N TYR A 444 6.72 -19.16 -23.49
CA TYR A 444 5.52 -18.79 -22.75
C TYR A 444 5.37 -17.26 -22.68
N TRP A 445 4.15 -16.79 -22.41
CA TRP A 445 3.85 -15.38 -22.20
C TRP A 445 4.01 -15.02 -20.72
N ILE A 446 4.48 -13.81 -20.46
CA ILE A 446 4.66 -13.25 -19.12
C ILE A 446 3.66 -12.13 -18.94
N VAL A 447 2.93 -12.14 -17.83
CA VAL A 447 2.07 -11.04 -17.41
C VAL A 447 2.65 -10.46 -16.13
N ARG A 448 2.88 -9.15 -16.16
CA ARG A 448 3.38 -8.39 -14.99
C ARG A 448 2.27 -7.52 -14.42
N GLU A 449 2.48 -7.01 -13.21
CA GLU A 449 1.55 -6.05 -12.63
C GLU A 449 1.34 -4.83 -13.52
N LYS A 450 2.39 -4.31 -14.15
CA LYS A 450 2.30 -3.20 -15.12
C LYS A 450 1.44 -3.47 -16.35
N ASN A 451 1.10 -4.73 -16.62
CA ASN A 451 0.16 -5.10 -17.65
C ASN A 451 -1.31 -5.04 -17.17
N ALA A 452 -1.55 -4.55 -15.94
CA ALA A 452 -2.88 -4.24 -15.47
C ALA A 452 -3.55 -3.25 -16.44
N HIS A 453 -4.80 -3.52 -16.78
CA HIS A 453 -5.51 -2.77 -17.80
C HIS A 453 -7.00 -2.72 -17.51
N ALA A 454 -7.65 -1.66 -17.96
CA ALA A 454 -9.09 -1.51 -17.93
C ALA A 454 -9.63 -1.27 -19.35
N TRP A 455 -10.76 -1.89 -19.66
CA TRP A 455 -11.44 -1.76 -20.94
C TRP A 455 -12.94 -1.81 -20.79
N THR A 456 -13.66 -1.68 -21.89
CA THR A 456 -15.12 -1.76 -21.95
C THR A 456 -15.55 -3.09 -22.54
N GLU A 457 -16.59 -3.71 -22.00
CA GLU A 457 -17.38 -4.74 -22.67
C GLU A 457 -18.74 -4.16 -23.02
N VAL A 458 -19.12 -4.25 -24.29
CA VAL A 458 -20.42 -3.79 -24.80
C VAL A 458 -21.26 -4.97 -25.25
N TYR A 459 -22.58 -4.89 -25.04
CA TYR A 459 -23.49 -5.93 -25.50
C TYR A 459 -24.02 -5.60 -26.89
N LEU A 460 -23.75 -6.48 -27.84
CA LEU A 460 -24.27 -6.39 -29.21
C LEU A 460 -25.27 -7.53 -29.44
N PRO A 461 -26.48 -7.23 -29.97
CA PRO A 461 -27.48 -8.24 -30.28
C PRO A 461 -26.91 -9.31 -31.21
N GLY A 462 -27.13 -10.60 -30.86
CA GLY A 462 -26.63 -11.75 -31.61
C GLY A 462 -25.15 -12.11 -31.42
N ARG A 463 -24.37 -11.22 -30.77
CA ARG A 463 -22.94 -11.44 -30.46
C ARG A 463 -22.65 -11.54 -28.95
N GLY A 464 -23.58 -11.11 -28.10
CA GLY A 464 -23.35 -11.02 -26.67
C GLY A 464 -22.43 -9.86 -26.28
N PHE A 465 -21.75 -9.99 -25.13
CA PHE A 465 -20.73 -9.05 -24.72
C PHE A 465 -19.46 -9.22 -25.55
N VAL A 466 -18.93 -8.12 -26.06
CA VAL A 466 -17.70 -8.05 -26.83
C VAL A 466 -16.75 -7.03 -26.20
N THR A 467 -15.45 -7.32 -26.25
CA THR A 467 -14.39 -6.45 -25.75
C THR A 467 -14.19 -5.25 -26.67
N VAL A 468 -14.13 -4.05 -26.09
CA VAL A 468 -13.80 -2.79 -26.77
C VAL A 468 -12.76 -2.05 -25.94
N ASP A 469 -11.55 -1.95 -26.46
CA ASP A 469 -10.48 -1.16 -25.85
C ASP A 469 -10.36 0.16 -26.61
N ALA A 470 -10.79 1.24 -25.97
CA ALA A 470 -10.72 2.59 -26.53
C ALA A 470 -9.43 3.32 -26.12
N THR A 471 -8.52 2.64 -25.45
CA THR A 471 -7.24 3.22 -25.03
C THR A 471 -6.35 3.37 -26.26
N PRO A 472 -5.94 4.59 -26.65
CA PRO A 472 -5.01 4.78 -27.76
C PRO A 472 -3.76 3.96 -27.54
N SER A 473 -3.24 3.37 -28.62
CA SER A 473 -1.93 2.74 -28.60
C SER A 473 -0.93 3.80 -28.19
N GLY A 474 -0.59 3.84 -26.91
CA GLY A 474 0.53 4.65 -26.42
C GLY A 474 1.82 4.22 -27.15
N PRO A 475 2.94 4.94 -26.97
CA PRO A 475 4.23 4.46 -27.42
C PRO A 475 4.32 3.03 -26.94
N PRO A 476 4.61 2.06 -27.84
CA PRO A 476 4.30 0.68 -27.61
C PRO A 476 4.73 0.32 -26.19
N GLN A 477 3.76 -0.07 -25.32
CA GLN A 477 4.08 -0.63 -23.99
C GLN A 477 4.95 -1.88 -24.16
N ASN A 478 5.09 -2.34 -25.39
CA ASN A 478 6.08 -3.22 -25.98
C ASN A 478 7.41 -2.55 -26.36
N ALA A 479 7.58 -1.25 -26.25
CA ALA A 479 8.92 -0.74 -25.98
C ALA A 479 9.30 -1.32 -24.63
N VAL A 480 9.45 -2.63 -24.72
CA VAL A 480 10.22 -3.45 -23.84
C VAL A 480 11.36 -2.52 -23.40
N HIS A 481 11.27 -1.98 -22.21
CA HIS A 481 12.43 -2.08 -21.39
C HIS A 481 12.61 -3.59 -21.28
N ALA A 482 13.15 -4.18 -22.35
CA ALA A 482 13.66 -5.52 -22.32
C ALA A 482 14.50 -5.52 -21.06
N LEU A 483 14.00 -6.15 -20.04
CA LEU A 483 14.83 -6.45 -18.88
C LEU A 483 16.08 -6.96 -19.51
N GLY A 484 17.19 -6.25 -19.37
CA GLY A 484 18.40 -6.63 -20.09
C GLY A 484 18.66 -8.11 -19.82
N LEU A 485 19.47 -8.79 -20.60
CA LEU A 485 19.72 -10.23 -20.50
C LEU A 485 19.69 -10.77 -19.05
N ALA A 486 20.14 -9.97 -18.07
CA ALA A 486 20.10 -10.27 -16.65
C ALA A 486 18.66 -10.43 -16.07
N GLY A 487 17.73 -9.60 -16.50
CA GLY A 487 16.33 -9.68 -16.07
C GLY A 487 15.63 -10.90 -16.67
N ALA A 488 15.86 -11.17 -17.95
CA ALA A 488 15.33 -12.35 -18.62
C ALA A 488 15.87 -13.66 -18.02
N ILE A 489 17.15 -13.71 -17.66
CA ILE A 489 17.75 -14.84 -16.93
C ILE A 489 17.11 -14.99 -15.54
N ARG A 490 16.91 -13.90 -14.82
CA ARG A 490 16.25 -13.92 -13.51
C ARG A 490 14.84 -14.52 -13.60
N ASP A 491 14.03 -14.07 -14.57
CA ASP A 491 12.65 -14.53 -14.75
C ASP A 491 12.60 -15.99 -15.20
N PHE A 492 13.54 -16.42 -16.06
CA PHE A 492 13.71 -17.81 -16.45
C PHE A 492 14.08 -18.70 -15.24
N MET A 493 15.05 -18.26 -14.44
CA MET A 493 15.45 -18.98 -13.21
C MET A 493 14.30 -19.07 -12.22
N ALA A 494 13.53 -17.99 -12.02
CA ALA A 494 12.37 -17.99 -11.16
C ALA A 494 11.29 -18.98 -11.66
N ALA A 495 11.06 -19.04 -12.97
CA ALA A 495 10.14 -20.00 -13.58
C ALA A 495 10.62 -21.46 -13.40
N TRP A 496 11.93 -21.68 -13.53
CA TRP A 496 12.52 -23.00 -13.33
C TRP A 496 12.42 -23.45 -11.85
N ILE A 497 12.68 -22.53 -10.92
CA ILE A 497 12.53 -22.78 -9.47
C ILE A 497 11.07 -23.13 -9.13
N ALA A 498 10.11 -22.35 -9.63
CA ALA A 498 8.69 -22.59 -9.39
C ALA A 498 8.24 -23.98 -9.93
N ARG A 499 8.72 -24.36 -11.13
CA ARG A 499 8.44 -25.71 -11.68
C ARG A 499 9.09 -26.84 -10.84
N ALA A 500 10.31 -26.60 -10.36
CA ALA A 500 11.00 -27.56 -9.49
C ALA A 500 10.30 -27.69 -8.14
N ASP A 501 9.78 -26.58 -7.59
CA ASP A 501 9.02 -26.58 -6.34
C ASP A 501 7.69 -27.34 -6.50
N ALA A 502 6.96 -27.10 -7.57
CA ALA A 502 5.75 -27.85 -7.89
C ALA A 502 6.05 -29.35 -8.07
N ALA A 503 7.15 -29.71 -8.76
CA ALA A 503 7.57 -31.11 -8.95
C ALA A 503 8.00 -31.79 -7.63
N THR A 504 8.42 -31.02 -6.63
CA THR A 504 8.83 -31.52 -5.29
C THR A 504 7.71 -31.41 -4.24
N GLY A 505 6.48 -31.10 -4.66
CA GLY A 505 5.33 -30.96 -3.76
C GLY A 505 5.47 -29.79 -2.78
N GLY A 506 6.08 -28.67 -3.20
CA GLY A 506 6.25 -27.47 -2.36
C GLY A 506 7.42 -27.56 -1.37
N ASN A 507 8.25 -28.60 -1.44
CA ASN A 507 9.36 -28.82 -0.50
C ASN A 507 10.71 -28.25 -0.97
N LEU A 508 10.77 -27.65 -2.18
CA LEU A 508 12.02 -27.13 -2.73
C LEU A 508 12.64 -26.05 -1.82
N GLY A 509 11.80 -25.18 -1.24
CA GLY A 509 12.26 -24.16 -0.30
C GLY A 509 12.93 -24.74 0.96
N VAL A 510 12.37 -25.82 1.51
CA VAL A 510 12.93 -26.52 2.66
C VAL A 510 14.24 -27.21 2.27
N LEU A 511 14.29 -27.85 1.10
CA LEU A 511 15.49 -28.53 0.59
C LEU A 511 16.61 -27.53 0.28
N THR A 512 16.30 -26.39 -0.33
CA THR A 512 17.28 -25.33 -0.63
C THR A 512 17.79 -24.65 0.63
N LEU A 513 16.91 -24.37 1.61
CA LEU A 513 17.32 -23.84 2.92
C LEU A 513 18.21 -24.85 3.66
N GLY A 514 17.87 -26.14 3.63
CA GLY A 514 18.70 -27.21 4.17
C GLY A 514 20.07 -27.29 3.51
N ALA A 515 20.12 -27.24 2.18
CA ALA A 515 21.38 -27.23 1.42
C ALA A 515 22.20 -25.96 1.70
N ALA A 516 21.56 -24.78 1.76
CA ALA A 516 22.25 -23.54 2.10
C ALA A 516 22.79 -23.55 3.54
N ALA A 517 22.01 -24.05 4.50
CA ALA A 517 22.46 -24.22 5.88
C ALA A 517 23.64 -25.19 5.98
N LEU A 518 23.58 -26.30 5.23
CA LEU A 518 24.69 -27.25 5.13
C LEU A 518 25.94 -26.60 4.51
N ALA A 519 25.78 -25.85 3.40
CA ALA A 519 26.89 -25.14 2.76
C ALA A 519 27.53 -24.10 3.69
N VAL A 520 26.72 -23.34 4.42
CA VAL A 520 27.19 -22.40 5.45
C VAL A 520 27.89 -23.15 6.59
N GLY A 521 27.32 -24.26 7.04
CA GLY A 521 27.96 -25.14 8.06
C GLY A 521 29.33 -25.67 7.61
N VAL A 522 29.41 -26.20 6.38
CA VAL A 522 30.66 -26.63 5.77
C VAL A 522 31.66 -25.47 5.63
N PHE A 523 31.19 -24.31 5.12
CA PHE A 523 32.04 -23.12 5.01
C PHE A 523 32.59 -22.67 6.37
N LEU A 524 31.77 -22.65 7.41
CA LEU A 524 32.20 -22.30 8.77
C LEU A 524 33.17 -23.32 9.33
N LEU A 525 32.96 -24.61 9.08
CA LEU A 525 33.87 -25.68 9.48
C LEU A 525 35.23 -25.56 8.76
N VAL A 526 35.22 -25.38 7.44
CA VAL A 526 36.41 -25.15 6.62
C VAL A 526 37.15 -23.89 7.09
N ARG A 527 36.40 -22.79 7.27
CA ARG A 527 36.97 -21.54 7.79
C ARG A 527 37.58 -21.72 9.20
N ARG A 528 36.93 -22.49 10.07
CA ARG A 528 37.42 -22.80 11.42
C ARG A 528 38.68 -23.69 11.35
N PHE A 529 38.71 -24.67 10.43
CA PHE A 529 39.85 -25.52 10.19
C PHE A 529 41.04 -24.72 9.65
N LEU A 530 40.86 -23.91 8.63
CA LEU A 530 41.87 -23.02 8.06
C LEU A 530 42.37 -21.97 9.07
N ARG A 531 41.49 -21.47 9.95
CA ARG A 531 41.88 -20.57 11.04
C ARG A 531 42.71 -21.30 12.09
N ARG A 532 42.36 -22.55 12.44
CA ARG A 532 43.16 -23.36 13.36
C ARG A 532 44.57 -23.63 12.79
N GLU A 533 44.67 -23.92 11.50
CA GLU A 533 45.97 -24.12 10.84
C GLU A 533 46.79 -22.82 10.79
N LYS A 534 46.16 -21.67 10.52
CA LYS A 534 46.82 -20.35 10.61
C LYS A 534 47.23 -19.99 12.04
N THR A 535 46.40 -20.36 13.04
CA THR A 535 46.71 -20.12 14.46
C THR A 535 47.83 -21.06 14.93
N ALA A 536 47.84 -22.32 14.50
CA ALA A 536 48.94 -23.26 14.77
C ALA A 536 50.26 -22.82 14.10
N LYS A 537 50.20 -22.36 12.82
CA LYS A 537 51.36 -21.77 12.13
C LYS A 537 51.80 -20.44 12.74
N ARG A 538 50.91 -19.68 13.36
CA ARG A 538 51.24 -18.44 14.07
C ARG A 538 51.78 -18.71 15.48
N ALA A 539 51.30 -19.77 16.16
CA ALA A 539 51.85 -20.22 17.43
C ALA A 539 53.28 -20.80 17.28
N LEU A 540 53.57 -21.37 16.08
CA LEU A 540 54.94 -21.80 15.71
C LEU A 540 55.85 -20.65 15.25
N ARG A 541 55.28 -19.46 14.96
CA ARG A 541 55.99 -18.27 14.41
C ARG A 541 56.03 -17.05 15.32
N GLY A 542 55.66 -17.12 16.55
CA GLY A 542 55.80 -15.95 17.43
C GLY A 542 54.88 -15.98 18.63
N GLY A 543 55.43 -16.02 19.80
CA GLY A 543 54.77 -15.58 21.02
C GLY A 543 54.30 -14.15 20.92
N PRO A 544 53.48 -13.66 21.89
CA PRO A 544 52.98 -12.31 21.90
C PRO A 544 54.13 -11.32 21.77
N ALA A 545 53.94 -10.22 21.07
CA ALA A 545 54.90 -9.13 20.97
C ALA A 545 55.17 -8.64 22.40
N GLU A 546 56.14 -9.26 23.07
CA GLU A 546 56.60 -8.80 24.36
C GLU A 546 57.18 -7.40 24.18
N ARG A 547 56.91 -6.54 25.14
CA ARG A 547 57.45 -5.17 25.21
C ARG A 547 58.97 -5.21 24.99
N PRO A 548 59.55 -4.22 24.31
CA PRO A 548 61.01 -4.15 24.15
C PRO A 548 61.69 -4.32 25.50
N LEU A 549 62.70 -5.16 25.54
CA LEU A 549 63.38 -5.42 26.79
C LEU A 549 64.06 -4.16 27.32
N PRO A 550 64.09 -3.91 28.62
CA PRO A 550 64.64 -2.71 29.24
C PRO A 550 66.06 -2.36 28.75
N SER A 551 66.93 -3.37 28.59
CA SER A 551 68.28 -3.21 28.10
C SER A 551 68.38 -2.68 26.66
N LEU A 552 67.46 -3.10 25.75
CA LEU A 552 67.40 -2.53 24.42
C LEU A 552 66.95 -1.06 24.47
N MET A 553 65.95 -0.75 25.25
CA MET A 553 65.45 0.64 25.39
C MET A 553 66.55 1.56 25.94
N ARG A 554 67.29 1.12 26.94
CA ARG A 554 68.43 1.84 27.49
C ARG A 554 69.51 2.13 26.45
N LEU A 555 69.85 1.15 25.59
CA LEU A 555 70.82 1.38 24.50
C LEU A 555 70.27 2.38 23.47
N LEU A 556 69.01 2.25 23.05
CA LEU A 556 68.38 3.21 22.12
C LEU A 556 68.33 4.63 22.67
N ASP A 557 68.04 4.79 23.97
CA ASP A 557 68.04 6.10 24.65
C ASP A 557 69.45 6.69 24.75
N ALA A 558 70.46 5.88 24.97
CA ALA A 558 71.86 6.32 24.98
C ALA A 558 72.34 6.75 23.59
N LEU A 559 71.97 6.04 22.54
CA LEU A 559 72.22 6.41 21.15
C LEU A 559 71.50 7.69 20.72
N ALA A 560 70.22 7.87 21.16
CA ALA A 560 69.46 9.07 20.90
C ALA A 560 70.11 10.32 21.54
N ARG A 561 70.61 10.18 22.80
CA ARG A 561 71.37 11.25 23.46
C ARG A 561 72.68 11.58 22.76
N ALA A 562 73.30 10.63 22.05
CA ALA A 562 74.44 10.83 21.18
C ALA A 562 74.09 11.38 19.78
N GLY A 563 72.86 11.83 19.56
CA GLY A 563 72.38 12.36 18.27
C GLY A 563 72.03 11.32 17.23
N LEU A 564 71.96 10.03 17.61
CA LEU A 564 71.66 8.92 16.72
C LEU A 564 70.31 8.33 17.06
N ASP A 565 69.28 9.08 16.77
CA ASP A 565 67.88 8.69 17.08
C ASP A 565 67.29 7.72 16.02
N ARG A 566 66.49 6.74 16.51
CA ARG A 566 65.79 5.78 15.70
C ARG A 566 64.35 6.19 15.53
N SER A 567 63.90 6.31 14.25
CA SER A 567 62.47 6.50 13.98
C SER A 567 61.62 5.32 14.49
N PRO A 568 60.44 5.53 15.10
CA PRO A 568 59.58 4.45 15.61
C PRO A 568 59.22 3.39 14.56
N SER A 569 59.13 3.75 13.29
CA SER A 569 58.84 2.85 12.16
C SER A 569 60.07 2.21 11.51
N GLU A 570 61.29 2.60 11.92
CA GLU A 570 62.50 2.08 11.32
C GLU A 570 62.87 0.68 11.88
N PRO A 571 63.07 -0.33 11.01
CA PRO A 571 63.54 -1.65 11.45
C PRO A 571 64.92 -1.57 12.13
N LEU A 572 65.15 -2.38 13.17
CA LEU A 572 66.40 -2.40 13.91
C LEU A 572 67.64 -2.69 13.00
N GLU A 573 67.48 -3.52 11.98
CA GLU A 573 68.54 -3.84 11.01
C GLU A 573 68.91 -2.61 10.17
N ARG A 574 67.94 -1.80 9.73
CA ARG A 574 68.18 -0.56 8.98
C ARG A 574 68.85 0.49 9.83
N PHE A 575 68.40 0.59 11.09
CA PHE A 575 69.02 1.48 12.08
C PHE A 575 70.47 1.07 12.35
N ALA A 576 70.75 -0.25 12.52
CA ALA A 576 72.12 -0.77 12.67
C ALA A 576 73.01 -0.41 11.46
N GLY A 577 72.48 -0.39 10.21
CA GLY A 577 73.23 0.07 9.03
C GLY A 577 73.62 1.54 9.09
N ARG A 578 72.74 2.41 9.66
CA ARG A 578 73.08 3.83 9.86
C ARG A 578 74.14 4.03 10.95
N LEU A 579 74.11 3.17 12.02
CA LEU A 579 75.09 3.20 13.09
C LEU A 579 76.48 2.80 12.60
N ASP A 580 76.60 1.85 11.65
CA ASP A 580 77.90 1.52 11.02
C ASP A 580 78.47 2.71 10.24
N ALA A 581 77.62 3.44 9.51
CA ALA A 581 78.01 4.64 8.78
C ALA A 581 78.40 5.81 9.70
N ALA A 582 77.95 5.77 10.95
CA ALA A 582 78.28 6.75 12.02
C ALA A 582 79.39 6.25 12.96
N GLU A 583 80.16 5.27 12.53
CA GLU A 583 81.30 4.68 13.28
C GLU A 583 80.90 4.02 14.63
N GLN A 584 79.63 3.66 14.79
CA GLN A 584 79.09 2.98 16.00
C GLN A 584 78.92 1.48 15.75
N SER A 585 79.95 0.84 15.16
CA SER A 585 79.88 -0.58 14.71
C SER A 585 79.62 -1.58 15.84
N ALA A 586 80.09 -1.29 17.06
CA ALA A 586 79.80 -2.14 18.24
C ALA A 586 78.32 -2.15 18.60
N ALA A 587 77.64 -0.99 18.60
CA ALA A 587 76.20 -0.91 18.84
C ALA A 587 75.40 -1.52 17.68
N ALA A 588 75.81 -1.31 16.44
CA ALA A 588 75.21 -1.90 15.25
C ALA A 588 75.25 -3.44 15.27
N ALA A 589 76.38 -4.05 15.63
CA ALA A 589 76.55 -5.48 15.76
C ALA A 589 75.64 -6.07 16.82
N LEU A 590 75.51 -5.41 17.99
CA LEU A 590 74.61 -5.83 19.08
C LEU A 590 73.16 -5.78 18.69
N LEU A 591 72.73 -4.72 17.97
CA LEU A 591 71.36 -4.61 17.50
C LEU A 591 71.01 -5.66 16.44
N ARG A 592 71.92 -6.01 15.55
CA ARG A 592 71.72 -7.13 14.60
C ARG A 592 71.63 -8.47 15.30
N ARG A 593 72.50 -8.72 16.26
CA ARG A 593 72.43 -9.95 17.07
C ARG A 593 71.14 -10.00 17.86
N TYR A 594 70.73 -8.92 18.44
CA TYR A 594 69.42 -8.82 19.14
C TYR A 594 68.26 -9.13 18.21
N ALA A 595 68.25 -8.53 17.01
CA ALA A 595 67.22 -8.79 16.02
C ALA A 595 67.19 -10.26 15.57
N ALA A 596 68.35 -10.85 15.29
CA ALA A 596 68.49 -12.25 14.90
C ALA A 596 68.02 -13.21 16.00
N GLN A 597 68.40 -12.96 17.26
CA GLN A 597 68.02 -13.80 18.39
C GLN A 597 66.53 -13.61 18.75
N ARG A 598 66.05 -12.40 18.78
CA ARG A 598 64.67 -12.06 19.17
C ARG A 598 63.62 -12.47 18.14
N TYR A 599 63.91 -12.21 16.86
CA TYR A 599 62.96 -12.42 15.74
C TYR A 599 63.31 -13.66 14.90
N GLY A 600 64.56 -14.08 14.89
CA GLY A 600 65.06 -15.24 14.14
C GLY A 600 65.09 -16.53 14.94
N GLY A 601 64.96 -16.48 16.26
CA GLY A 601 64.94 -17.64 17.15
C GLY A 601 66.31 -18.37 17.27
N VAL A 602 67.44 -17.71 17.02
CA VAL A 602 68.79 -18.32 17.03
C VAL A 602 69.56 -17.77 18.22
N GLY A 603 69.84 -18.64 19.22
CA GLY A 603 70.67 -18.34 20.38
C GLY A 603 69.93 -17.87 21.65
N GLU A 604 70.70 -17.76 22.76
CA GLU A 604 70.12 -17.29 24.04
C GLU A 604 70.21 -15.79 24.19
N LEU A 605 69.12 -15.19 24.63
CA LEU A 605 68.94 -13.72 24.75
C LEU A 605 69.60 -13.17 26.03
N ALA A 606 69.66 -13.96 27.09
CA ALA A 606 70.13 -13.53 28.40
C ALA A 606 71.58 -12.97 28.43
N PRO A 607 72.58 -13.56 27.81
CA PRO A 607 73.96 -13.01 27.80
C PRO A 607 74.05 -11.72 26.97
N LEU A 608 73.21 -11.58 25.90
CA LEU A 608 73.20 -10.42 25.05
C LEU A 608 72.63 -9.17 25.75
N LEU A 609 71.73 -9.35 26.71
CA LEU A 609 71.13 -8.20 27.48
C LEU A 609 72.23 -7.51 28.32
N GLY A 610 73.16 -8.27 28.90
CA GLY A 610 74.30 -7.69 29.61
C GLY A 610 75.21 -6.88 28.67
N GLU A 611 75.49 -7.38 27.46
CA GLU A 611 76.27 -6.66 26.47
C GLU A 611 75.60 -5.35 25.97
N LEU A 612 74.29 -5.36 25.82
CA LEU A 612 73.48 -4.14 25.48
C LEU A 612 73.58 -3.08 26.58
N ASP A 613 73.43 -3.48 27.84
CA ASP A 613 73.58 -2.57 29.00
C ASP A 613 74.99 -2.03 29.13
N ALA A 614 76.00 -2.82 28.93
CA ALA A 614 77.41 -2.43 28.94
C ALA A 614 77.77 -1.46 27.82
N CYS A 615 77.14 -1.63 26.60
CA CYS A 615 77.29 -0.70 25.49
C CYS A 615 76.61 0.64 25.77
N ALA A 616 75.38 0.60 26.31
CA ALA A 616 74.66 1.80 26.72
C ALA A 616 75.45 2.60 27.76
N ALA A 617 75.99 1.97 28.79
CA ALA A 617 76.82 2.62 29.83
C ALA A 617 78.08 3.30 29.27
N ARG A 618 78.72 2.68 28.28
CA ARG A 618 79.90 3.31 27.58
C ARG A 618 79.52 4.55 26.80
N LEU A 619 78.40 4.51 26.10
CA LEU A 619 77.90 5.66 25.34
C LEU A 619 77.48 6.80 26.29
N GLU A 620 76.84 6.46 27.41
CA GLU A 620 76.49 7.46 28.46
C GLU A 620 77.71 8.10 29.11
N ALA A 621 78.80 7.36 29.26
CA ALA A 621 80.05 7.90 29.79
C ALA A 621 80.79 8.77 28.78
N ALA A 622 80.72 8.47 27.49
CA ALA A 622 81.36 9.25 26.43
C ALA A 622 80.59 10.57 26.08
N SER A 623 79.30 10.65 26.47
CA SER A 623 78.47 11.85 26.29
C SER A 623 78.46 12.81 27.46
N ARG A 624 79.14 12.49 28.56
CA ARG A 624 79.46 13.37 29.69
C ARG A 624 80.81 14.03 29.50
#